data_618a25b198afd2d071f96fc1fbeb797b
#
_entry.id   618a25b198afd2d071f96fc1fbeb797b
#
_cell.length_a   1.000
_cell.length_b   1.000
_cell.length_c   1.000
_cell.angle_alpha   90.00
_cell.angle_beta   90.00
_cell.angle_gamma   90.00
#
_symmetry.space_group_name_H-M   'P 1'
#
loop_
_entity.id
_entity.type
_entity.pdbx_description
1 polymer ?
#
loop_
_entity_poly.entity_id
_entity_poly.type
_entity_poly.pdbx_seq_one_letter_code
_entity_poly.pdbx_strand_id
1 'polypeptide(L)'
;IISSCGEEEGRISVNDAAPEKVTNVTTKAGPGEVTLSWTNPASSSFMYTKIEYTNAKGEKKYELISKERGSTATIKGFANTDVQSFSLFACSVRGNNSGAVDVSQAPDSPAFLEVVKTVTLAPVLGGVLVDYENNYNTTVVIALDFHAASDPNKAGSAKFQAPAKSKGPQLVMLTDANNEFLAGECIVNVSAEDEYENASEPKALKATPIPAMK
;
A
#
# COMPACT_ATOMS: atom_id res chain seq x y z
N ILE A 1 38.01 -60.88 4.54
CA ILE A 1 36.82 -60.31 5.23
C ILE A 1 37.11 -58.86 5.37
N ILE A 2 36.50 -58.04 4.52
CA ILE A 2 36.58 -56.57 4.61
C ILE A 2 35.31 -56.13 5.32
N SER A 3 35.44 -55.66 6.58
CA SER A 3 34.36 -55.00 7.33
C SER A 3 34.29 -53.58 6.82
N SER A 4 33.25 -53.26 6.04
CA SER A 4 32.88 -51.89 5.70
C SER A 4 32.21 -51.27 6.92
N CYS A 5 32.91 -50.41 7.65
CA CYS A 5 32.33 -49.46 8.56
C CYS A 5 31.65 -48.39 7.70
N GLY A 6 30.35 -48.50 7.50
CA GLY A 6 29.54 -47.39 7.04
C GLY A 6 29.43 -46.38 8.18
N GLU A 7 30.13 -45.28 8.08
CA GLU A 7 29.79 -44.10 8.89
C GLU A 7 28.39 -43.65 8.48
N GLU A 8 27.40 -43.96 9.32
CA GLU A 8 26.14 -43.21 9.26
C GLU A 8 26.45 -41.75 9.64
N GLU A 9 26.62 -40.90 8.65
CA GLU A 9 26.56 -39.45 8.88
C GLU A 9 25.28 -39.19 9.66
N GLY A 10 25.44 -38.76 10.92
CA GLY A 10 24.34 -38.49 11.82
C GLY A 10 23.40 -37.45 11.20
N ARG A 11 22.31 -37.90 10.56
CA ARG A 11 21.21 -37.04 10.17
C ARG A 11 20.69 -36.40 11.43
N ILE A 12 20.93 -35.10 11.59
CA ILE A 12 20.31 -34.32 12.64
C ILE A 12 18.80 -34.51 12.47
N SER A 13 18.18 -35.20 13.43
CA SER A 13 16.74 -35.39 13.44
C SER A 13 16.08 -34.02 13.71
N VAL A 14 15.56 -33.40 12.65
CA VAL A 14 14.81 -32.16 12.76
C VAL A 14 13.40 -32.52 13.21
N ASN A 15 12.96 -31.95 14.35
CA ASN A 15 11.56 -32.08 14.75
C ASN A 15 10.68 -31.31 13.78
N ASP A 16 9.94 -32.03 12.95
CA ASP A 16 9.09 -31.50 11.89
C ASP A 16 7.59 -31.74 12.15
N ALA A 17 7.22 -32.07 13.38
CA ALA A 17 5.82 -32.18 13.76
C ALA A 17 5.10 -30.85 13.55
N ALA A 18 3.81 -30.88 13.22
CA ALA A 18 2.99 -29.67 13.17
C ALA A 18 3.01 -28.97 14.54
N PRO A 19 3.37 -27.68 14.62
CA PRO A 19 3.35 -26.94 15.88
C PRO A 19 1.94 -26.78 16.44
N GLU A 20 1.83 -26.38 17.70
CA GLU A 20 0.59 -25.84 18.24
C GLU A 20 0.23 -24.52 17.55
N LYS A 21 -1.05 -24.14 17.62
CA LYS A 21 -1.53 -22.87 17.05
C LYS A 21 -0.91 -21.67 17.76
N VAL A 22 -0.79 -20.55 17.03
CA VAL A 22 -0.59 -19.24 17.66
C VAL A 22 -1.78 -18.90 18.56
N THR A 23 -1.54 -18.10 19.60
CA THR A 23 -2.58 -17.69 20.56
C THR A 23 -2.61 -16.18 20.75
N ASN A 24 -3.61 -15.65 21.44
CA ASN A 24 -3.75 -14.22 21.75
C ASN A 24 -3.60 -13.32 20.51
N VAL A 25 -4.19 -13.71 19.39
CA VAL A 25 -4.15 -12.90 18.18
C VAL A 25 -4.97 -11.65 18.36
N THR A 26 -4.35 -10.50 18.15
CA THR A 26 -4.98 -9.18 18.17
C THR A 26 -4.73 -8.45 16.87
N THR A 27 -5.63 -7.53 16.52
CA THR A 27 -5.55 -6.73 15.31
C THR A 27 -5.62 -5.25 15.65
N LYS A 28 -4.94 -4.41 14.86
CA LYS A 28 -5.00 -2.96 14.96
C LYS A 28 -5.10 -2.37 13.56
N ALA A 29 -6.12 -1.54 13.31
CA ALA A 29 -6.26 -0.79 12.07
C ALA A 29 -5.21 0.32 11.96
N GLY A 30 -4.81 0.61 10.73
CA GLY A 30 -4.05 1.77 10.31
C GLY A 30 -4.44 2.15 8.89
N PRO A 31 -3.97 3.31 8.37
CA PRO A 31 -4.35 3.83 7.05
C PRO A 31 -3.95 2.88 5.91
N GLY A 32 -4.93 2.16 5.32
CA GLY A 32 -4.70 1.14 4.30
C GLY A 32 -3.89 -0.07 4.78
N GLU A 33 -3.81 -0.30 6.09
CA GLU A 33 -3.02 -1.37 6.68
C GLU A 33 -3.68 -1.98 7.92
N VAL A 34 -3.28 -3.22 8.25
CA VAL A 34 -3.68 -3.91 9.48
C VAL A 34 -2.44 -4.51 10.14
N THR A 35 -2.21 -4.17 11.39
CA THR A 35 -1.18 -4.79 12.22
C THR A 35 -1.77 -5.96 12.99
N LEU A 36 -1.14 -7.12 12.88
CA LEU A 36 -1.46 -8.36 13.59
C LEU A 36 -0.40 -8.60 14.66
N SER A 37 -0.80 -8.98 15.85
CA SER A 37 0.10 -9.40 16.92
C SER A 37 -0.44 -10.67 17.56
N TRP A 38 0.45 -11.59 17.95
CA TRP A 38 0.08 -12.90 18.48
C TRP A 38 1.11 -13.40 19.49
N THR A 39 0.84 -14.52 20.11
CA THR A 39 1.82 -15.27 20.93
C THR A 39 2.26 -16.51 20.15
N ASN A 40 3.56 -16.65 19.95
CA ASN A 40 4.15 -17.84 19.32
C ASN A 40 3.96 -19.07 20.21
N PRO A 41 3.73 -20.28 19.64
CA PRO A 41 3.67 -21.50 20.41
C PRO A 41 5.03 -21.88 21.00
N ALA A 42 5.01 -22.60 22.12
CA ALA A 42 6.22 -23.13 22.76
C ALA A 42 6.76 -24.40 22.09
N SER A 43 6.09 -24.93 21.07
CA SER A 43 6.47 -26.15 20.35
C SER A 43 7.89 -26.07 19.81
N SER A 44 8.72 -27.06 20.10
CA SER A 44 10.12 -27.13 19.62
C SER A 44 10.24 -27.21 18.09
N SER A 45 9.19 -27.63 17.39
CA SER A 45 9.10 -27.65 15.93
C SER A 45 8.74 -26.31 15.31
N PHE A 46 8.29 -25.33 16.08
CA PHE A 46 7.88 -24.01 15.56
C PHE A 46 9.07 -23.21 15.01
N MET A 47 8.96 -22.75 13.77
CA MET A 47 9.99 -21.99 13.07
C MET A 47 9.51 -20.63 12.55
N TYR A 48 8.26 -20.55 12.07
CA TYR A 48 7.71 -19.29 11.55
C TYR A 48 6.17 -19.28 11.61
N THR A 49 5.59 -18.09 11.61
CA THR A 49 4.15 -17.89 11.40
C THR A 49 3.92 -17.53 9.94
N LYS A 50 2.99 -18.22 9.27
CA LYS A 50 2.47 -17.87 7.96
C LYS A 50 1.14 -17.16 8.15
N ILE A 51 0.99 -15.99 7.51
CA ILE A 51 -0.23 -15.19 7.50
C ILE A 51 -0.77 -15.18 6.07
N GLU A 52 -1.93 -15.76 5.84
CA GLU A 52 -2.62 -15.73 4.55
C GLU A 52 -3.69 -14.64 4.53
N TYR A 53 -3.79 -13.92 3.43
CA TYR A 53 -4.76 -12.85 3.22
C TYR A 53 -5.05 -12.66 1.73
N THR A 54 -6.02 -11.80 1.40
CA THR A 54 -6.30 -11.38 0.02
C THR A 54 -5.95 -9.90 -0.12
N ASN A 55 -5.18 -9.54 -1.14
CA ASN A 55 -4.80 -8.15 -1.40
C ASN A 55 -5.94 -7.36 -2.08
N ALA A 56 -5.74 -6.06 -2.29
CA ALA A 56 -6.72 -5.18 -2.94
C ALA A 56 -7.10 -5.60 -4.38
N LYS A 57 -6.24 -6.36 -5.06
CA LYS A 57 -6.48 -6.90 -6.41
C LYS A 57 -7.23 -8.24 -6.42
N GLY A 58 -7.65 -8.75 -5.24
CA GLY A 58 -8.34 -10.03 -5.09
C GLY A 58 -7.42 -11.25 -5.15
N GLU A 59 -6.10 -11.07 -5.09
CA GLU A 59 -5.12 -12.15 -5.14
C GLU A 59 -4.81 -12.67 -3.73
N LYS A 60 -4.73 -13.99 -3.60
CA LYS A 60 -4.25 -14.62 -2.36
C LYS A 60 -2.76 -14.38 -2.19
N LYS A 61 -2.39 -13.85 -1.05
CA LYS A 61 -1.00 -13.55 -0.64
C LYS A 61 -0.71 -14.18 0.71
N TYR A 62 0.57 -14.26 1.05
CA TYR A 62 0.99 -14.66 2.38
C TYR A 62 2.26 -13.93 2.80
N GLU A 63 2.40 -13.74 4.11
CA GLU A 63 3.62 -13.26 4.77
C GLU A 63 4.18 -14.36 5.67
N LEU A 64 5.52 -14.45 5.73
CA LEU A 64 6.24 -15.40 6.58
C LEU A 64 7.05 -14.63 7.62
N ILE A 65 6.70 -14.83 8.89
CA ILE A 65 7.38 -14.19 10.01
C ILE A 65 8.12 -15.26 10.81
N SER A 66 9.45 -15.28 10.69
CA SER A 66 10.26 -16.23 11.47
C SER A 66 10.13 -15.97 12.97
N LYS A 67 10.29 -16.99 13.78
CA LYS A 67 10.26 -16.88 15.25
C LYS A 67 11.27 -15.85 15.79
N GLU A 68 12.40 -15.67 15.08
CA GLU A 68 13.47 -14.72 15.44
C GLU A 68 13.06 -13.25 15.20
N ARG A 69 12.14 -13.00 14.25
CA ARG A 69 11.62 -11.66 13.95
C ARG A 69 10.49 -11.23 14.88
N GLY A 70 10.02 -12.14 15.73
CA GLY A 70 8.98 -11.85 16.72
C GLY A 70 7.59 -12.39 16.32
N SER A 71 6.56 -11.71 16.81
CA SER A 71 5.16 -12.12 16.73
C SER A 71 4.24 -10.95 16.36
N THR A 72 4.69 -10.11 15.46
CA THR A 72 3.94 -8.96 14.93
C THR A 72 4.21 -8.79 13.44
N ALA A 73 3.18 -8.47 12.67
CA ALA A 73 3.28 -8.13 11.25
C ALA A 73 2.27 -7.05 10.88
N THR A 74 2.65 -6.14 9.99
CA THR A 74 1.74 -5.15 9.40
C THR A 74 1.54 -5.49 7.92
N ILE A 75 0.29 -5.82 7.57
CA ILE A 75 -0.13 -6.08 6.20
C ILE A 75 -0.65 -4.78 5.61
N LYS A 76 -0.10 -4.37 4.48
CA LYS A 76 -0.33 -3.07 3.84
C LYS A 76 -0.96 -3.21 2.45
N GLY A 77 -1.38 -2.08 1.87
CA GLY A 77 -1.85 -2.02 0.49
C GLY A 77 -3.34 -2.32 0.33
N PHE A 78 -4.14 -2.12 1.38
CA PHE A 78 -5.60 -2.17 1.26
C PHE A 78 -6.12 -0.87 0.66
N ALA A 79 -6.99 -0.99 -0.36
CA ALA A 79 -7.48 0.14 -1.15
C ALA A 79 -8.68 0.88 -0.52
N ASN A 80 -9.31 0.29 0.48
CA ASN A 80 -10.53 0.79 1.10
C ASN A 80 -10.64 0.35 2.57
N THR A 81 -11.80 0.59 3.19
CA THR A 81 -12.08 0.23 4.58
C THR A 81 -12.90 -1.05 4.73
N ASP A 82 -12.95 -1.90 3.70
CA ASP A 82 -13.64 -3.18 3.78
C ASP A 82 -12.94 -4.11 4.77
N VAL A 83 -13.73 -4.95 5.45
CA VAL A 83 -13.20 -5.92 6.40
C VAL A 83 -12.29 -6.92 5.69
N GLN A 84 -11.06 -7.03 6.15
CA GLN A 84 -10.07 -7.99 5.66
C GLN A 84 -10.01 -9.20 6.59
N SER A 85 -9.82 -10.37 6.01
CA SER A 85 -9.68 -11.63 6.74
C SER A 85 -8.25 -12.15 6.66
N PHE A 86 -7.75 -12.66 7.77
CA PHE A 86 -6.39 -13.18 7.92
C PHE A 86 -6.44 -14.56 8.57
N SER A 87 -5.68 -15.51 8.02
CA SER A 87 -5.51 -16.85 8.58
C SER A 87 -4.05 -17.03 9.00
N LEU A 88 -3.80 -17.23 10.29
CA LEU A 88 -2.47 -17.42 10.85
C LEU A 88 -2.20 -18.92 11.10
N PHE A 89 -1.03 -19.38 10.69
CA PHE A 89 -0.56 -20.76 10.88
C PHE A 89 0.82 -20.75 11.52
N ALA A 90 1.00 -21.52 12.58
CA ALA A 90 2.35 -21.84 13.05
C ALA A 90 2.92 -22.98 12.20
N CYS A 91 4.16 -22.83 11.71
CA CYS A 91 4.78 -23.75 10.76
C CYS A 91 6.10 -24.27 11.27
N SER A 92 6.40 -25.55 10.92
CA SER A 92 7.70 -26.19 11.11
C SER A 92 8.67 -25.83 9.98
N VAL A 93 9.91 -26.28 10.09
CA VAL A 93 10.96 -26.06 9.08
C VAL A 93 10.60 -26.58 7.68
N ARG A 94 9.82 -27.66 7.58
CA ARG A 94 9.37 -28.23 6.31
C ARG A 94 7.97 -27.79 5.89
N GLY A 95 7.36 -26.85 6.64
CA GLY A 95 6.06 -26.28 6.31
C GLY A 95 4.86 -27.06 6.83
N ASN A 96 5.07 -28.12 7.66
CA ASN A 96 3.94 -28.69 8.38
C ASN A 96 3.35 -27.65 9.30
N ASN A 97 2.04 -27.42 9.22
CA ASN A 97 1.40 -26.29 9.88
C ASN A 97 0.37 -26.74 10.90
N SER A 98 0.11 -25.86 11.85
CA SER A 98 -1.03 -25.93 12.76
C SER A 98 -2.34 -25.75 11.99
N GLY A 99 -3.48 -26.01 12.63
CA GLY A 99 -4.74 -25.48 12.10
C GLY A 99 -4.72 -23.94 12.11
N ALA A 100 -5.54 -23.34 11.23
CA ALA A 100 -5.68 -21.88 11.14
C ALA A 100 -6.19 -21.24 12.45
N VAL A 101 -5.76 -20.00 12.68
CA VAL A 101 -6.42 -19.05 13.58
C VAL A 101 -6.88 -17.88 12.73
N ASP A 102 -8.20 -17.74 12.58
CA ASP A 102 -8.80 -16.74 11.71
C ASP A 102 -9.17 -15.50 12.52
N VAL A 103 -8.82 -14.34 11.98
CA VAL A 103 -9.19 -13.03 12.52
C VAL A 103 -9.57 -12.09 11.37
N SER A 104 -10.31 -11.04 11.67
CA SER A 104 -10.69 -10.04 10.68
C SER A 104 -10.62 -8.63 11.26
N GLN A 105 -10.29 -7.66 10.41
CA GLN A 105 -10.18 -6.25 10.77
C GLN A 105 -10.38 -5.39 9.52
N ALA A 106 -11.18 -4.32 9.65
CA ALA A 106 -11.23 -3.26 8.66
C ALA A 106 -10.01 -2.34 8.83
N PRO A 107 -9.25 -2.01 7.78
CA PRO A 107 -8.24 -0.96 7.85
C PRO A 107 -8.91 0.42 7.97
N ASP A 108 -8.16 1.42 8.44
CA ASP A 108 -8.57 2.81 8.32
C ASP A 108 -8.46 3.27 6.86
N SER A 109 -9.11 4.39 6.53
CA SER A 109 -9.08 4.96 5.18
C SER A 109 -7.65 5.16 4.69
N PRO A 110 -7.28 4.65 3.51
CA PRO A 110 -5.92 4.78 2.97
C PRO A 110 -5.52 6.23 2.76
N ALA A 111 -4.23 6.52 2.92
CA ALA A 111 -3.68 7.88 2.83
C ALA A 111 -4.04 8.57 1.50
N PHE A 112 -3.97 7.88 0.36
CA PHE A 112 -4.25 8.46 -0.95
C PHE A 112 -5.71 8.94 -1.08
N LEU A 113 -6.67 8.25 -0.46
CA LEU A 113 -8.08 8.67 -0.45
C LEU A 113 -8.30 9.94 0.40
N GLU A 114 -7.53 10.12 1.44
CA GLU A 114 -7.66 11.30 2.32
C GLU A 114 -6.89 12.49 1.76
N VAL A 115 -5.69 12.28 1.21
CA VAL A 115 -4.88 13.35 0.62
C VAL A 115 -5.58 14.00 -0.58
N VAL A 116 -6.18 13.22 -1.50
CA VAL A 116 -6.89 13.77 -2.67
C VAL A 116 -8.05 14.71 -2.28
N LYS A 117 -8.69 14.47 -1.14
CA LYS A 117 -9.76 15.34 -0.64
C LYS A 117 -9.27 16.74 -0.29
N THR A 118 -8.02 16.86 0.16
CA THR A 118 -7.42 18.15 0.57
C THR A 118 -6.97 18.99 -0.61
N VAL A 119 -6.88 18.43 -1.81
CA VAL A 119 -6.33 19.12 -2.98
C VAL A 119 -7.23 20.28 -3.40
N THR A 120 -6.60 21.46 -3.54
CA THR A 120 -7.18 22.69 -4.09
C THR A 120 -6.25 23.29 -5.14
N LEU A 121 -6.78 24.13 -6.01
CA LEU A 121 -6.04 24.78 -7.09
C LEU A 121 -6.11 26.29 -6.95
N ALA A 122 -4.96 26.96 -7.08
CA ALA A 122 -4.89 28.42 -7.18
C ALA A 122 -4.25 28.79 -8.55
N PRO A 123 -4.92 29.62 -9.38
CA PRO A 123 -4.38 30.03 -10.67
C PRO A 123 -3.08 30.82 -10.55
N VAL A 124 -2.12 30.50 -11.43
CA VAL A 124 -0.87 31.26 -11.60
C VAL A 124 -0.57 31.43 -13.09
N LEU A 125 0.53 32.13 -13.41
CA LEU A 125 0.97 32.36 -14.77
C LEU A 125 1.24 31.05 -15.50
N GLY A 126 0.44 30.71 -16.51
CA GLY A 126 0.56 29.48 -17.31
C GLY A 126 0.22 28.17 -16.59
N GLY A 127 -0.30 28.23 -15.36
CA GLY A 127 -0.55 27.02 -14.58
C GLY A 127 -1.35 27.20 -13.31
N VAL A 128 -1.17 26.29 -12.39
CA VAL A 128 -1.81 26.29 -11.06
C VAL A 128 -0.80 25.95 -9.96
N LEU A 129 -1.01 26.51 -8.80
CA LEU A 129 -0.47 25.97 -7.55
C LEU A 129 -1.46 24.92 -7.04
N VAL A 130 -0.97 23.72 -6.86
CA VAL A 130 -1.71 22.59 -6.28
C VAL A 130 -1.40 22.58 -4.80
N ASP A 131 -2.34 23.00 -3.99
CA ASP A 131 -2.23 22.91 -2.53
C ASP A 131 -2.76 21.56 -2.06
N TYR A 132 -2.07 20.93 -1.10
CA TYR A 132 -2.42 19.63 -0.55
C TYR A 132 -1.89 19.46 0.86
N GLU A 133 -2.44 18.49 1.59
CA GLU A 133 -1.97 18.13 2.93
C GLU A 133 -1.85 16.61 3.05
N ASN A 134 -0.62 16.12 3.26
CA ASN A 134 -0.34 14.71 3.55
C ASN A 134 0.10 14.57 5.02
N ASN A 135 -0.83 14.24 5.89
CA ASN A 135 -0.59 14.02 7.32
C ASN A 135 -0.19 12.57 7.67
N TYR A 136 0.01 11.72 6.66
CA TYR A 136 0.33 10.30 6.81
C TYR A 136 1.84 10.03 6.78
N ASN A 137 2.25 8.87 7.26
CA ASN A 137 3.65 8.42 7.27
C ASN A 137 4.07 7.72 5.97
N THR A 138 3.34 7.94 4.89
CA THR A 138 3.61 7.36 3.57
C THR A 138 3.57 8.45 2.51
N THR A 139 4.33 8.26 1.43
CA THR A 139 4.27 9.12 0.25
C THR A 139 3.04 8.76 -0.58
N VAL A 140 2.36 9.78 -1.09
CA VAL A 140 1.24 9.65 -2.03
C VAL A 140 1.64 10.33 -3.33
N VAL A 141 1.31 9.74 -4.47
CA VAL A 141 1.48 10.38 -5.78
C VAL A 141 0.18 11.10 -6.13
N ILE A 142 0.25 12.40 -6.40
CA ILE A 142 -0.89 13.19 -6.91
C ILE A 142 -0.75 13.28 -8.42
N ALA A 143 -1.79 12.85 -9.15
CA ALA A 143 -1.89 12.89 -10.58
C ALA A 143 -2.96 13.90 -11.02
N LEU A 144 -2.65 14.67 -12.06
CA LEU A 144 -3.55 15.63 -12.68
C LEU A 144 -3.65 15.30 -14.16
N ASP A 145 -4.87 15.09 -14.63
CA ASP A 145 -5.20 15.06 -16.05
C ASP A 145 -6.06 16.28 -16.37
N PHE A 146 -5.64 17.10 -17.31
CA PHE A 146 -6.29 18.39 -17.54
C PHE A 146 -6.48 18.69 -19.02
N HIS A 147 -7.52 19.48 -19.33
CA HIS A 147 -7.80 19.94 -20.68
C HIS A 147 -8.48 21.32 -20.65
N ALA A 148 -8.38 22.03 -21.75
CA ALA A 148 -9.14 23.27 -21.91
C ALA A 148 -10.64 22.95 -22.01
N ALA A 149 -11.48 23.69 -21.27
CA ALA A 149 -12.93 23.45 -21.30
C ALA A 149 -13.55 23.73 -22.68
N SER A 150 -12.94 24.62 -23.48
CA SER A 150 -13.37 24.97 -24.82
C SER A 150 -12.93 23.95 -25.91
N ASP A 151 -11.88 23.15 -25.64
CA ASP A 151 -11.34 22.17 -26.58
C ASP A 151 -10.71 21.00 -25.81
N PRO A 152 -11.42 19.87 -25.63
CA PRO A 152 -10.89 18.71 -24.91
C PRO A 152 -9.66 18.04 -25.55
N ASN A 153 -9.35 18.34 -26.83
CA ASN A 153 -8.15 17.82 -27.48
C ASN A 153 -6.88 18.57 -27.02
N LYS A 154 -7.03 19.78 -26.49
CA LYS A 154 -5.94 20.50 -25.82
C LYS A 154 -5.84 20.01 -24.39
N ALA A 155 -5.09 18.95 -24.20
CA ALA A 155 -4.99 18.22 -22.95
C ALA A 155 -3.54 17.93 -22.58
N GLY A 156 -3.29 17.76 -21.29
CA GLY A 156 -2.02 17.37 -20.73
C GLY A 156 -2.19 16.64 -19.41
N SER A 157 -1.10 16.19 -18.85
CA SER A 157 -1.08 15.54 -17.53
C SER A 157 0.18 15.90 -16.76
N ALA A 158 0.11 15.79 -15.44
CA ALA A 158 1.25 15.94 -14.55
C ALA A 158 1.11 15.00 -13.37
N LYS A 159 2.25 14.55 -12.83
CA LYS A 159 2.31 13.77 -11.59
C LYS A 159 3.42 14.33 -10.70
N PHE A 160 3.19 14.33 -9.39
CA PHE A 160 4.20 14.65 -8.40
C PHE A 160 4.00 13.86 -7.12
N GLN A 161 5.05 13.75 -6.35
CA GLN A 161 5.00 13.11 -5.02
C GLN A 161 4.57 14.12 -3.96
N ALA A 162 3.63 13.73 -3.11
CA ALA A 162 3.33 14.34 -1.84
C ALA A 162 4.02 13.51 -0.73
N PRO A 163 5.22 13.89 -0.28
CA PRO A 163 5.96 13.11 0.70
C PRO A 163 5.22 12.92 2.02
N ALA A 164 5.62 11.94 2.80
CA ALA A 164 5.09 11.75 4.15
C ALA A 164 5.21 13.05 4.97
N LYS A 165 4.13 13.40 5.69
CA LYS A 165 4.08 14.60 6.56
C LYS A 165 4.38 15.92 5.85
N SER A 166 3.99 16.04 4.58
CA SER A 166 4.22 17.24 3.76
C SER A 166 2.94 18.00 3.44
N LYS A 167 3.12 19.25 3.02
CA LYS A 167 2.05 20.13 2.53
C LYS A 167 2.52 20.84 1.26
N GLY A 168 1.55 21.18 0.39
CA GLY A 168 1.79 22.04 -0.76
C GLY A 168 2.21 23.47 -0.40
N PRO A 169 2.29 24.39 -1.37
CA PRO A 169 1.87 24.16 -2.75
C PRO A 169 2.93 23.52 -3.65
N GLN A 170 2.47 22.84 -4.71
CA GLN A 170 3.28 22.37 -5.84
C GLN A 170 2.87 23.13 -7.10
N LEU A 171 3.81 23.71 -7.82
CA LEU A 171 3.54 24.36 -9.12
C LEU A 171 3.35 23.29 -10.20
N VAL A 172 2.27 23.41 -10.97
CA VAL A 172 2.00 22.59 -12.16
C VAL A 172 1.66 23.53 -13.33
N MET A 173 2.44 23.44 -14.40
CA MET A 173 2.15 24.16 -15.63
C MET A 173 1.08 23.42 -16.43
N LEU A 174 0.07 24.11 -16.90
CA LEU A 174 -1.01 23.54 -17.70
C LEU A 174 -0.67 23.71 -19.20
N THR A 175 0.05 22.73 -19.74
CA THR A 175 0.44 22.68 -21.15
C THR A 175 -0.15 21.45 -21.83
N ASP A 176 -0.46 21.57 -23.12
CA ASP A 176 -0.85 20.43 -23.96
C ASP A 176 0.36 19.57 -24.35
N ALA A 177 0.10 18.53 -25.15
CA ALA A 177 1.12 17.62 -25.67
C ALA A 177 2.21 18.30 -26.55
N ASN A 178 1.95 19.51 -27.03
CA ASN A 178 2.89 20.32 -27.81
C ASN A 178 3.66 21.33 -26.94
N ASN A 179 3.50 21.27 -25.61
CA ASN A 179 4.01 22.25 -24.64
C ASN A 179 3.44 23.68 -24.84
N GLU A 180 2.26 23.80 -25.44
CA GLU A 180 1.53 25.06 -25.50
C GLU A 180 0.69 25.24 -24.25
N PHE A 181 0.75 26.44 -23.63
CA PHE A 181 -0.06 26.78 -22.47
C PHE A 181 -1.56 26.76 -22.79
N LEU A 182 -2.33 26.08 -21.94
CA LEU A 182 -3.77 26.11 -22.05
C LEU A 182 -4.30 27.50 -21.69
N ALA A 183 -5.31 27.94 -22.42
CA ALA A 183 -5.94 29.24 -22.24
C ALA A 183 -7.41 29.10 -21.82
N GLY A 184 -7.88 30.03 -21.00
CA GLY A 184 -9.26 30.03 -20.49
C GLY A 184 -9.49 29.02 -19.37
N GLU A 185 -10.74 28.68 -19.13
CA GLU A 185 -11.11 27.69 -18.11
C GLU A 185 -10.58 26.31 -18.49
N CYS A 186 -9.93 25.65 -17.55
CA CYS A 186 -9.46 24.26 -17.67
C CYS A 186 -10.22 23.37 -16.69
N ILE A 187 -10.55 22.16 -17.12
CA ILE A 187 -10.99 21.07 -16.26
C ILE A 187 -9.75 20.29 -15.83
N VAL A 188 -9.57 20.09 -14.54
CA VAL A 188 -8.44 19.38 -13.94
C VAL A 188 -8.98 18.23 -13.10
N ASN A 189 -8.79 17.01 -13.59
CA ASN A 189 -9.15 15.78 -12.88
C ASN A 189 -7.96 15.37 -12.01
N VAL A 190 -8.14 15.43 -10.70
CA VAL A 190 -7.11 15.12 -9.73
C VAL A 190 -7.39 13.76 -9.10
N SER A 191 -6.42 12.86 -9.16
CA SER A 191 -6.42 11.57 -8.45
C SER A 191 -5.18 11.45 -7.58
N ALA A 192 -5.18 10.47 -6.69
CA ALA A 192 -4.03 10.14 -5.87
C ALA A 192 -3.80 8.62 -5.87
N GLU A 193 -2.53 8.22 -5.83
CA GLU A 193 -2.09 6.83 -5.94
C GLU A 193 -1.14 6.48 -4.78
N ASP A 194 -1.15 5.22 -4.33
CA ASP A 194 -0.18 4.68 -3.39
C ASP A 194 0.91 3.84 -4.08
N GLU A 195 1.87 3.33 -3.32
CA GLU A 195 2.96 2.46 -3.82
C GLU A 195 2.49 1.06 -4.24
N TYR A 196 1.24 0.68 -3.93
CA TYR A 196 0.62 -0.59 -4.28
C TYR A 196 -0.24 -0.51 -5.55
N GLU A 197 -0.17 0.63 -6.27
CA GLU A 197 -0.96 0.93 -7.47
C GLU A 197 -2.48 1.02 -7.21
N ASN A 198 -2.88 1.31 -5.96
CA ASN A 198 -4.24 1.70 -5.67
C ASN A 198 -4.42 3.17 -6.00
N ALA A 199 -5.51 3.53 -6.66
CA ALA A 199 -5.82 4.90 -7.05
C ALA A 199 -7.20 5.35 -6.56
N SER A 200 -7.33 6.63 -6.27
CA SER A 200 -8.64 7.26 -5.99
C SER A 200 -9.42 7.48 -7.28
N GLU A 201 -10.75 7.58 -7.14
CA GLU A 201 -11.55 8.17 -8.22
C GLU A 201 -11.08 9.62 -8.48
N PRO A 202 -11.11 10.08 -9.75
CA PRO A 202 -10.74 11.44 -10.09
C PRO A 202 -11.72 12.47 -9.50
N LYS A 203 -11.19 13.51 -8.88
CA LYS A 203 -11.92 14.69 -8.42
C LYS A 203 -11.80 15.79 -9.46
N ALA A 204 -12.90 16.15 -10.11
CA ALA A 204 -12.90 17.23 -11.08
C ALA A 204 -12.86 18.60 -10.40
N LEU A 205 -11.85 19.41 -10.73
CA LEU A 205 -11.67 20.78 -10.31
C LEU A 205 -11.61 21.69 -11.55
N LYS A 206 -11.85 23.00 -11.34
CA LYS A 206 -11.75 24.01 -12.38
C LYS A 206 -10.68 25.03 -12.02
N ALA A 207 -9.93 25.47 -13.00
CA ALA A 207 -8.97 26.55 -12.86
C ALA A 207 -8.87 27.36 -14.16
N THR A 208 -8.65 28.67 -14.03
CA THR A 208 -8.37 29.54 -15.18
C THR A 208 -6.97 30.09 -15.01
N PRO A 209 -5.94 29.48 -15.64
CA PRO A 209 -4.58 29.97 -15.54
C PRO A 209 -4.46 31.41 -15.98
N ILE A 210 -3.59 32.18 -15.34
CA ILE A 210 -3.23 33.52 -15.79
C ILE A 210 -2.47 33.37 -17.11
N PRO A 211 -2.83 34.09 -18.19
CA PRO A 211 -2.18 33.95 -19.48
C PRO A 211 -0.66 34.18 -19.38
N ALA A 212 0.15 33.20 -19.82
CA ALA A 212 1.57 33.41 -19.97
C ALA A 212 1.82 34.39 -21.14
N MET A 213 2.67 35.38 -20.93
CA MET A 213 3.09 36.25 -22.03
C MET A 213 3.89 35.40 -23.04
N LYS A 214 3.54 35.57 -24.32
CA LYS A 214 4.28 34.94 -25.43
C LYS A 214 5.65 35.57 -25.62
#